data_5f67d3f704abe2a138781e666f038640
#
_entry.id   5f67d3f704abe2a138781e666f038640
#
_cell.length_a   1.000
_cell.length_b   1.000
_cell.length_c   1.000
_cell.angle_alpha   90.00
_cell.angle_beta   90.00
_cell.angle_gamma   90.00
#
_symmetry.space_group_name_H-M   'P 1'
#
loop_
_entity.id
_entity.type
_entity.pdbx_description
1 polymer ?
#
loop_
_entity_poly.entity_id
_entity_poly.type
_entity_poly.pdbx_seq_one_letter_code
_entity_poly.pdbx_strand_id
1 'polypeptide(L)'
;RDWLYVEDHCKAIDLIIHKGRVGEVYNVGGHNEKQNIEIVKIICKELGKPESLITHVGDRKGHDMRYAIDSRKLQKELGWEPSLQFEEGIEETVKWYLENQEWMDNVTSGDYQKYYDNMYSNR
;
A
#
# COMPACT_ATOMS: atom_id res chain seq x y z
N ARG A 1 -7.62 -2.11 5.39
CA ARG A 1 -7.05 -0.87 4.86
C ARG A 1 -7.74 -0.49 3.55
N ASP A 2 -7.61 0.77 3.17
CA ASP A 2 -7.98 1.22 1.83
C ASP A 2 -6.71 1.17 0.96
N TRP A 3 -6.68 0.22 0.03
CA TRP A 3 -5.50 -0.08 -0.78
C TRP A 3 -5.53 0.72 -2.07
N LEU A 4 -4.42 1.38 -2.37
CA LEU A 4 -4.28 2.26 -3.53
C LEU A 4 -2.98 1.93 -4.27
N TYR A 5 -3.06 1.84 -5.59
CA TYR A 5 -1.89 1.65 -6.44
C TYR A 5 -0.95 2.85 -6.33
N VAL A 6 0.35 2.58 -6.20
CA VAL A 6 1.34 3.61 -5.85
C VAL A 6 1.42 4.75 -6.86
N GLU A 7 1.33 4.45 -8.16
CA GLU A 7 1.37 5.50 -9.18
C GLU A 7 0.15 6.41 -9.13
N ASP A 8 -1.02 5.87 -8.80
CA ASP A 8 -2.23 6.69 -8.62
C ASP A 8 -2.10 7.61 -7.41
N HIS A 9 -1.47 7.14 -6.34
CA HIS A 9 -1.14 7.99 -5.19
C HIS A 9 -0.17 9.11 -5.59
N CYS A 10 0.88 8.79 -6.34
CA CYS A 10 1.83 9.80 -6.85
C CYS A 10 1.15 10.84 -7.75
N LYS A 11 0.26 10.40 -8.66
CA LYS A 11 -0.55 11.30 -9.51
C LYS A 11 -1.46 12.20 -8.69
N ALA A 12 -2.07 11.69 -7.61
CA ALA A 12 -2.87 12.51 -6.70
C ALA A 12 -2.04 13.60 -6.04
N ILE A 13 -0.86 13.26 -5.52
CA ILE A 13 0.06 14.22 -4.89
C ILE A 13 0.49 15.29 -5.89
N ASP A 14 0.92 14.89 -7.09
CA ASP A 14 1.32 15.81 -8.15
C ASP A 14 0.19 16.79 -8.51
N LEU A 15 -1.02 16.26 -8.69
CA LEU A 15 -2.20 17.06 -9.00
C LEU A 15 -2.54 18.06 -7.87
N ILE A 16 -2.45 17.64 -6.61
CA ILE A 16 -2.70 18.51 -5.46
C ILE A 16 -1.66 19.63 -5.39
N ILE A 17 -0.38 19.33 -5.59
CA ILE A 17 0.69 20.34 -5.58
C ILE A 17 0.46 21.39 -6.65
N HIS A 18 0.03 21.02 -7.85
CA HIS A 18 -0.09 21.95 -8.97
C HIS A 18 -1.46 22.64 -9.08
N LYS A 19 -2.53 22.03 -8.58
CA LYS A 19 -3.91 22.52 -8.76
C LYS A 19 -4.74 22.57 -7.50
N GLY A 20 -4.23 22.07 -6.38
CA GLY A 20 -4.92 22.13 -5.09
C GLY A 20 -5.01 23.57 -4.58
N ARG A 21 -6.04 23.83 -3.78
CA ARG A 21 -6.19 25.14 -3.11
C ARG A 21 -5.23 25.20 -1.92
N VAL A 22 -4.48 26.29 -1.83
CA VAL A 22 -3.55 26.53 -0.72
C VAL A 22 -4.31 26.55 0.62
N GLY A 23 -3.78 25.85 1.61
CA GLY A 23 -4.38 25.75 2.95
C GLY A 23 -5.47 24.69 3.09
N GLU A 24 -5.81 23.97 2.02
CA GLU A 24 -6.81 22.90 2.06
C GLU A 24 -6.18 21.52 2.27
N VAL A 25 -6.96 20.61 2.83
CA VAL A 25 -6.60 19.21 3.02
C VAL A 25 -7.39 18.34 2.04
N TYR A 26 -6.70 17.42 1.38
CA TYR A 26 -7.28 16.43 0.47
C TYR A 26 -6.97 15.03 0.99
N ASN A 27 -8.01 14.23 1.18
CA ASN A 27 -7.85 12.80 1.43
C ASN A 27 -7.68 12.07 0.10
N VAL A 28 -6.73 11.13 0.07
CA VAL A 28 -6.46 10.27 -1.09
C VAL A 28 -6.77 8.83 -0.72
N GLY A 29 -7.71 8.19 -1.38
CA GLY A 29 -8.14 6.82 -1.12
C GLY A 29 -8.59 6.12 -2.39
N GLY A 30 -8.45 4.78 -2.41
CA GLY A 30 -8.71 3.96 -3.59
C GLY A 30 -10.11 3.35 -3.64
N HIS A 31 -10.90 3.50 -2.57
CA HIS A 31 -12.18 2.77 -2.37
C HIS A 31 -12.03 1.24 -2.41
N ASN A 32 -10.84 0.74 -2.05
CA ASN A 32 -10.48 -0.68 -2.07
C ASN A 32 -10.27 -1.20 -0.64
N GLU A 33 -11.32 -1.17 0.18
CA GLU A 33 -11.23 -1.67 1.54
C GLU A 33 -11.14 -3.21 1.55
N LYS A 34 -9.98 -3.73 1.94
CA LYS A 34 -9.75 -5.17 2.13
C LYS A 34 -8.98 -5.43 3.42
N GLN A 35 -9.20 -6.61 3.99
CA GLN A 35 -8.46 -7.05 5.16
C GLN A 35 -7.01 -7.42 4.79
N ASN A 36 -6.07 -7.20 5.70
CA ASN A 36 -4.66 -7.54 5.47
C ASN A 36 -4.48 -9.02 5.09
N ILE A 37 -5.24 -9.93 5.73
CA ILE A 37 -5.15 -11.36 5.43
C ILE A 37 -5.57 -11.68 3.99
N GLU A 38 -6.56 -10.98 3.43
CA GLU A 38 -6.98 -11.16 2.04
C GLU A 38 -5.84 -10.77 1.08
N ILE A 39 -5.15 -9.65 1.39
CA ILE A 39 -4.01 -9.20 0.58
C ILE A 39 -2.88 -10.22 0.59
N VAL A 40 -2.51 -10.73 1.77
CA VAL A 40 -1.43 -11.72 1.90
C VAL A 40 -1.76 -13.00 1.13
N LYS A 41 -3.01 -13.47 1.17
CA LYS A 41 -3.47 -14.62 0.39
C LYS A 41 -3.40 -14.39 -1.11
N ILE A 42 -3.79 -13.20 -1.58
CA ILE A 42 -3.68 -12.82 -2.98
C ILE A 42 -2.21 -12.81 -3.42
N ILE A 43 -1.31 -12.21 -2.64
CA ILE A 43 0.12 -12.22 -2.92
C ILE A 43 0.66 -13.65 -3.01
N CYS A 44 0.30 -14.53 -2.07
CA CYS A 44 0.69 -15.94 -2.12
C CYS A 44 0.22 -16.60 -3.42
N LYS A 45 -1.02 -16.35 -3.82
CA LYS A 45 -1.60 -16.89 -5.06
C LYS A 45 -0.84 -16.39 -6.30
N GLU A 46 -0.62 -15.08 -6.42
CA GLU A 46 0.08 -14.46 -7.56
C GLU A 46 1.52 -14.98 -7.69
N LEU A 47 2.18 -15.23 -6.56
CA LEU A 47 3.53 -15.80 -6.52
C LEU A 47 3.58 -17.34 -6.65
N GLY A 48 2.43 -18.02 -6.75
CA GLY A 48 2.36 -19.49 -6.74
C GLY A 48 2.90 -20.10 -5.44
N LYS A 49 2.76 -19.42 -4.31
CA LYS A 49 3.24 -19.86 -3.00
C LYS A 49 2.11 -20.34 -2.11
N PRO A 50 2.36 -21.31 -1.21
CA PRO A 50 1.33 -21.83 -0.31
C PRO A 50 1.01 -20.87 0.82
N GLU A 51 -0.25 -20.84 1.24
CA GLU A 51 -0.69 -20.03 2.41
C GLU A 51 -0.02 -20.46 3.73
N SER A 52 0.62 -21.64 3.78
CA SER A 52 1.40 -22.08 4.95
C SER A 52 2.60 -21.18 5.29
N LEU A 53 2.97 -20.27 4.39
CA LEU A 53 3.97 -19.23 4.65
C LEU A 53 3.43 -18.09 5.52
N ILE A 54 2.10 -18.00 5.70
CA ILE A 54 1.48 -16.96 6.50
C ILE A 54 1.68 -17.28 7.99
N THR A 55 2.33 -16.36 8.70
CA THR A 55 2.53 -16.47 10.15
C THR A 55 1.82 -15.32 10.85
N HIS A 56 0.94 -15.65 11.81
CA HIS A 56 0.28 -14.66 12.62
C HIS A 56 1.21 -14.25 13.79
N VAL A 57 1.35 -12.96 13.98
CA VAL A 57 2.17 -12.37 15.06
C VAL A 57 1.30 -11.53 15.99
N GLY A 58 1.82 -11.20 17.18
CA GLY A 58 1.12 -10.31 18.11
C GLY A 58 0.88 -8.92 17.50
N ASP A 59 -0.29 -8.37 17.75
CA ASP A 59 -0.63 -7.05 17.25
C ASP A 59 0.13 -5.94 18.02
N ARG A 60 0.42 -4.83 17.35
CA ARG A 60 1.08 -3.68 17.96
C ARG A 60 0.06 -2.80 18.71
N LYS A 61 0.48 -2.18 19.79
CA LYS A 61 -0.35 -1.22 20.53
C LYS A 61 -0.69 -0.01 19.65
N GLY A 62 -1.95 0.45 19.71
CA GLY A 62 -2.43 1.57 18.93
C GLY A 62 -2.59 1.30 17.43
N HIS A 63 -2.69 0.02 17.04
CA HIS A 63 -2.95 -0.34 15.65
C HIS A 63 -4.41 -0.06 15.28
N ASP A 64 -4.63 0.76 14.26
CA ASP A 64 -5.98 1.08 13.80
C ASP A 64 -6.67 -0.15 13.20
N MET A 65 -7.92 -0.37 13.60
CA MET A 65 -8.72 -1.50 13.14
C MET A 65 -9.13 -1.38 11.68
N ARG A 66 -9.35 -0.15 11.20
CA ARG A 66 -9.87 0.11 9.85
C ARG A 66 -9.45 1.48 9.35
N TYR A 67 -9.09 1.55 8.07
CA TYR A 67 -9.07 2.78 7.29
C TYR A 67 -10.15 2.72 6.22
N ALA A 68 -11.00 3.75 6.19
CA ALA A 68 -11.98 4.01 5.14
C ALA A 68 -11.84 5.48 4.77
N ILE A 69 -11.31 5.75 3.59
CA ILE A 69 -10.90 7.10 3.19
C ILE A 69 -11.95 7.69 2.24
N ASP A 70 -12.45 8.88 2.58
CA ASP A 70 -13.35 9.63 1.70
C ASP A 70 -12.56 10.59 0.81
N SER A 71 -12.36 10.23 -0.44
CA SER A 71 -11.66 11.03 -1.46
C SER A 71 -12.58 11.90 -2.32
N ARG A 72 -13.89 12.00 -2.01
CA ARG A 72 -14.86 12.73 -2.84
C ARG A 72 -14.52 14.20 -3.06
N LYS A 73 -13.85 14.86 -2.10
CA LYS A 73 -13.40 16.25 -2.27
C LYS A 73 -12.37 16.35 -3.39
N LEU A 74 -11.36 15.47 -3.38
CA LEU A 74 -10.32 15.40 -4.42
C LEU A 74 -10.93 15.14 -5.80
N GLN A 75 -11.88 14.20 -5.88
CA GLN A 75 -12.61 13.90 -7.11
C GLN A 75 -13.39 15.11 -7.64
N LYS A 76 -14.17 15.77 -6.79
CA LYS A 76 -15.01 16.90 -7.20
C LYS A 76 -14.22 18.15 -7.57
N GLU A 77 -13.17 18.48 -6.83
CA GLU A 77 -12.44 19.72 -7.00
C GLU A 77 -11.33 19.61 -8.06
N LEU A 78 -10.66 18.46 -8.15
CA LEU A 78 -9.51 18.27 -9.02
C LEU A 78 -9.69 17.20 -10.09
N GLY A 79 -10.80 16.47 -10.10
CA GLY A 79 -11.11 15.44 -11.10
C GLY A 79 -10.22 14.20 -11.02
N TRP A 80 -9.57 13.96 -9.86
CA TRP A 80 -8.74 12.77 -9.70
C TRP A 80 -9.56 11.53 -9.35
N GLU A 81 -9.24 10.43 -10.03
CA GLU A 81 -9.74 9.09 -9.70
C GLU A 81 -8.62 8.05 -9.86
N PRO A 82 -8.65 6.94 -9.10
CA PRO A 82 -7.71 5.84 -9.32
C PRO A 82 -7.82 5.30 -10.74
N SER A 83 -6.70 5.07 -11.41
CA SER A 83 -6.67 4.50 -12.77
C SER A 83 -6.77 2.98 -12.77
N LEU A 84 -6.32 2.32 -11.69
CA LEU A 84 -6.41 0.87 -11.51
C LEU A 84 -7.29 0.52 -10.31
N GLN A 85 -8.08 -0.52 -10.46
CA GLN A 85 -8.75 -1.15 -9.34
C GLN A 85 -7.78 -2.08 -8.58
N PHE A 86 -8.21 -2.57 -7.42
CA PHE A 86 -7.34 -3.32 -6.52
C PHE A 86 -6.71 -4.56 -7.21
N GLU A 87 -7.50 -5.33 -7.92
CA GLU A 87 -7.07 -6.60 -8.53
C GLU A 87 -5.97 -6.38 -9.58
N GLU A 88 -6.12 -5.38 -10.42
CA GLU A 88 -5.11 -5.00 -11.43
C GLU A 88 -3.88 -4.36 -10.75
N GLY A 89 -4.09 -3.48 -9.77
CA GLY A 89 -3.02 -2.79 -9.07
C GLY A 89 -2.12 -3.72 -8.26
N ILE A 90 -2.67 -4.76 -7.62
CA ILE A 90 -1.87 -5.73 -6.87
C ILE A 90 -1.06 -6.64 -7.81
N GLU A 91 -1.62 -7.05 -8.94
CA GLU A 91 -0.92 -7.84 -9.96
C GLU A 91 0.29 -7.07 -10.52
N GLU A 92 0.09 -5.83 -10.94
CA GLU A 92 1.17 -4.96 -11.42
C GLU A 92 2.24 -4.72 -10.34
N THR A 93 1.82 -4.58 -9.08
CA THR A 93 2.74 -4.40 -7.95
C THR A 93 3.61 -5.65 -7.75
N VAL A 94 3.01 -6.84 -7.73
CA VAL A 94 3.74 -8.11 -7.59
C VAL A 94 4.72 -8.30 -8.75
N LYS A 95 4.27 -8.06 -9.98
CA LYS A 95 5.10 -8.15 -11.18
C LYS A 95 6.30 -7.21 -11.10
N TRP A 96 6.07 -5.95 -10.70
CA TRP A 96 7.15 -4.98 -10.53
C TRP A 96 8.23 -5.48 -9.56
N TYR A 97 7.85 -6.05 -8.41
CA TYR A 97 8.81 -6.60 -7.46
C TYR A 97 9.60 -7.78 -8.04
N LEU A 98 8.97 -8.65 -8.83
CA LEU A 98 9.65 -9.76 -9.49
C LEU A 98 10.66 -9.29 -10.55
N GLU A 99 10.36 -8.20 -11.23
CA GLU A 99 11.21 -7.61 -12.28
C GLU A 99 12.33 -6.70 -11.72
N ASN A 100 12.24 -6.28 -10.44
CA ASN A 100 13.17 -5.34 -9.81
C ASN A 100 13.90 -5.95 -8.60
N GLN A 101 14.41 -7.17 -8.75
CA GLN A 101 15.07 -7.92 -7.69
C GLN A 101 16.31 -7.18 -7.14
N GLU A 102 17.12 -6.57 -7.99
CA GLU A 102 18.30 -5.80 -7.57
C GLU A 102 17.93 -4.63 -6.64
N TRP A 103 16.83 -3.93 -6.96
CA TRP A 103 16.33 -2.87 -6.08
C TRP A 103 15.89 -3.44 -4.72
N MET A 104 15.16 -4.56 -4.70
CA MET A 104 14.78 -5.24 -3.47
C MET A 104 15.98 -5.65 -2.63
N ASP A 105 16.99 -6.24 -3.25
CA ASP A 105 18.21 -6.69 -2.57
C ASP A 105 18.97 -5.51 -1.95
N ASN A 106 19.05 -4.39 -2.65
CA ASN A 106 19.67 -3.15 -2.16
C ASN A 106 18.89 -2.56 -0.96
N VAL A 107 17.56 -2.57 -0.98
CA VAL A 107 16.74 -2.04 0.12
C VAL A 107 16.76 -2.97 1.33
N THR A 108 16.75 -4.29 1.12
CA THR A 108 16.68 -5.28 2.21
C THR A 108 18.04 -5.66 2.78
N SER A 109 19.15 -5.32 2.10
CA SER A 109 20.51 -5.61 2.58
C SER A 109 20.92 -4.70 3.74
N GLY A 110 21.26 -5.27 4.88
CA GLY A 110 21.97 -4.58 5.95
C GLY A 110 21.11 -3.79 6.94
N ASP A 111 20.91 -2.51 6.74
CA ASP A 111 20.30 -1.64 7.76
C ASP A 111 18.80 -1.86 7.97
N TYR A 112 18.08 -2.29 6.95
CA TYR A 112 16.67 -2.64 7.08
C TYR A 112 16.47 -3.85 7.98
N GLN A 113 17.29 -4.88 7.87
CA GLN A 113 17.21 -6.06 8.73
C GLN A 113 17.47 -5.70 10.20
N LYS A 114 18.45 -4.86 10.47
CA LYS A 114 18.73 -4.35 11.84
C LYS A 114 17.55 -3.55 12.39
N TYR A 115 16.93 -2.70 11.57
CA TYR A 115 15.75 -1.96 11.95
C TYR A 115 14.58 -2.90 12.28
N TYR A 116 14.33 -3.90 11.45
CA TYR A 116 13.29 -4.89 11.65
C TYR A 116 13.50 -5.68 12.95
N ASP A 117 14.70 -6.18 13.17
CA ASP A 117 15.06 -6.93 14.37
C ASP A 117 14.88 -6.08 15.64
N ASN A 118 15.27 -4.82 15.62
CA ASN A 118 15.07 -3.90 16.74
C ASN A 118 13.59 -3.61 17.03
N MET A 119 12.75 -3.53 16.03
CA MET A 119 11.32 -3.23 16.17
C MET A 119 10.49 -4.44 16.57
N TYR A 120 10.87 -5.65 16.19
CA TYR A 120 10.02 -6.85 16.29
C TYR A 120 10.61 -8.00 17.13
N SER A 121 11.91 -8.03 17.43
CA SER A 121 12.57 -9.11 18.18
C SER A 121 12.19 -9.18 19.66
N ASN A 122 11.53 -8.17 20.21
CA ASN A 122 11.07 -8.10 21.60
C ASN A 122 9.54 -8.22 21.75
N ARG A 123 8.86 -8.90 20.84
CA ARG A 123 7.40 -9.09 20.85
C ARG A 123 7.02 -10.55 20.99
#